data_3751e35a185a6de43658bfd0e2f86a31
#
_entry.id   3751e35a185a6de43658bfd0e2f86a31
#
_cell.length_a   1.000
_cell.length_b   1.000
_cell.length_c   1.000
_cell.angle_alpha   90.00
_cell.angle_beta   90.00
_cell.angle_gamma   90.00
#
_symmetry.space_group_name_H-M   'P 1'
#
loop_
_entity.id
_entity.type
_entity.pdbx_description
1 polymer ?
#
loop_
_entity_poly.entity_id
_entity_poly.type
_entity_poly.pdbx_seq_one_letter_code
_entity_poly.pdbx_strand_id
1 'polypeptide(L)'
;MRFPIKEGISQTEAYLSATRRGVATDGISEATGLVLQQPEKLQLILHQSLAGIIPVLITGNRQDFVSLVQALIKRNEPQPIPNSMGACIISGFNNWDRIRQYRQKWGAENFANSEINWAKEFQGLIPQKQLYQDKFIILSDGDYSNVSATDMGLEKSQWQQLSLTIRLEHECTHYFTRRLFNSMQNNILDELIADYRGIVAATGYYRADWCLRFLGLESFPDYREGGRLQNYRGNPPLSDGAFKIIQALVKAAAENLQCFHAEYATKLTDTNIQPLMLMALTYLTLEELASKEANSIIQQHLDTLLKTSCVETQNFVSLQESKISNSK
;
A
#
# COMPACT_ATOMS: atom_id res chain seq x y z
N MET A 1 -14.76 -14.01 -7.03
CA MET A 1 -15.72 -12.90 -7.24
C MET A 1 -16.90 -13.43 -8.04
N ARG A 2 -18.10 -13.32 -7.49
CA ARG A 2 -19.30 -13.99 -8.00
C ARG A 2 -20.14 -13.13 -8.95
N PHE A 3 -19.95 -11.80 -8.94
CA PHE A 3 -20.71 -10.89 -9.80
C PHE A 3 -19.88 -10.37 -10.97
N PRO A 4 -20.50 -10.15 -12.14
CA PRO A 4 -19.86 -9.53 -13.30
C PRO A 4 -19.67 -8.02 -13.08
N ILE A 5 -18.87 -7.37 -13.92
CA ILE A 5 -18.87 -5.92 -14.03
C ILE A 5 -20.06 -5.50 -14.87
N LYS A 6 -21.02 -4.82 -14.24
CA LYS A 6 -22.27 -4.40 -14.91
C LYS A 6 -22.84 -3.17 -14.20
N GLU A 7 -23.32 -2.22 -14.99
CA GLU A 7 -23.99 -1.02 -14.47
C GLU A 7 -25.20 -1.36 -13.61
N GLY A 8 -25.32 -0.73 -12.45
CA GLY A 8 -26.39 -0.90 -11.50
C GLY A 8 -26.34 -2.19 -10.67
N ILE A 9 -25.36 -3.07 -10.89
CA ILE A 9 -25.26 -4.36 -10.18
C ILE A 9 -25.15 -4.16 -8.67
N SER A 10 -24.43 -3.12 -8.23
CA SER A 10 -24.18 -2.81 -6.82
C SER A 10 -25.45 -2.43 -6.03
N GLN A 11 -26.56 -2.14 -6.71
CA GLN A 11 -27.84 -1.76 -6.12
C GLN A 11 -28.81 -2.94 -6.08
N THR A 12 -28.53 -4.05 -6.75
CA THR A 12 -29.42 -5.21 -6.76
C THR A 12 -29.51 -5.86 -5.39
N GLU A 13 -30.67 -6.40 -5.05
CA GLU A 13 -30.87 -7.12 -3.78
C GLU A 13 -29.94 -8.33 -3.67
N ALA A 14 -29.69 -9.03 -4.78
CA ALA A 14 -28.75 -10.13 -4.87
C ALA A 14 -27.33 -9.72 -4.45
N TYR A 15 -26.82 -8.62 -5.00
CA TYR A 15 -25.49 -8.10 -4.66
C TYR A 15 -25.40 -7.64 -3.20
N LEU A 16 -26.40 -6.89 -2.72
CA LEU A 16 -26.45 -6.40 -1.35
C LEU A 16 -26.55 -7.54 -0.34
N SER A 17 -27.34 -8.56 -0.62
CA SER A 17 -27.47 -9.74 0.24
C SER A 17 -26.16 -10.50 0.33
N ALA A 18 -25.49 -10.74 -0.78
CA ALA A 18 -24.23 -11.47 -0.81
C ALA A 18 -23.11 -10.68 -0.12
N THR A 19 -22.96 -9.38 -0.42
CA THR A 19 -21.80 -8.58 0.04
C THR A 19 -21.97 -8.02 1.45
N ARG A 20 -23.19 -7.69 1.88
CA ARG A 20 -23.48 -7.08 3.19
C ARG A 20 -24.00 -8.08 4.23
N ARG A 21 -24.65 -9.16 3.79
CA ARG A 21 -25.27 -10.15 4.67
C ARG A 21 -24.67 -11.54 4.56
N GLY A 22 -23.73 -11.75 3.63
CA GLY A 22 -23.03 -13.02 3.44
C GLY A 22 -23.93 -14.15 2.93
N VAL A 23 -25.03 -13.81 2.26
CA VAL A 23 -25.92 -14.81 1.64
C VAL A 23 -25.16 -15.53 0.53
N ALA A 24 -25.30 -16.86 0.48
CA ALA A 24 -24.71 -17.67 -0.57
C ALA A 24 -25.23 -17.23 -1.95
N THR A 25 -24.35 -17.27 -2.95
CA THR A 25 -24.68 -16.82 -4.32
C THR A 25 -25.09 -17.95 -5.25
N ASP A 26 -25.13 -19.18 -4.75
CA ASP A 26 -25.52 -20.33 -5.53
C ASP A 26 -27.00 -20.23 -5.94
N GLY A 27 -27.27 -20.35 -7.23
CA GLY A 27 -28.62 -20.17 -7.78
C GLY A 27 -29.07 -18.72 -8.01
N ILE A 28 -28.25 -17.73 -7.72
CA ILE A 28 -28.55 -16.32 -8.04
C ILE A 28 -28.21 -16.06 -9.51
N SER A 29 -29.19 -15.64 -10.31
CA SER A 29 -29.06 -15.42 -11.76
C SER A 29 -28.04 -14.34 -12.12
N GLU A 30 -27.89 -13.31 -11.26
CA GLU A 30 -26.95 -12.21 -11.45
C GLU A 30 -25.50 -12.59 -11.10
N ALA A 31 -25.29 -13.69 -10.39
CA ALA A 31 -23.97 -14.13 -9.93
C ALA A 31 -23.25 -14.97 -11.00
N THR A 32 -23.11 -14.43 -12.21
CA THR A 32 -22.47 -15.11 -13.36
C THR A 32 -20.95 -15.17 -13.27
N GLY A 33 -20.35 -14.54 -12.28
CA GLY A 33 -18.90 -14.51 -12.09
C GLY A 33 -18.24 -13.29 -12.73
N LEU A 34 -17.01 -13.01 -12.26
CA LEU A 34 -16.11 -12.04 -12.89
C LEU A 34 -15.35 -12.75 -14.02
N VAL A 35 -15.37 -12.16 -15.21
CA VAL A 35 -14.60 -12.64 -16.35
C VAL A 35 -13.25 -11.94 -16.39
N LEU A 36 -12.17 -12.71 -16.49
CA LEU A 36 -10.80 -12.24 -16.75
C LEU A 36 -10.38 -12.70 -18.15
N GLN A 37 -9.51 -11.92 -18.80
CA GLN A 37 -9.02 -12.23 -20.14
C GLN A 37 -7.92 -13.30 -20.11
N GLN A 38 -7.06 -13.26 -19.11
CA GLN A 38 -5.92 -14.17 -18.94
C GLN A 38 -5.83 -14.67 -17.49
N PRO A 39 -6.86 -15.42 -17.02
CA PRO A 39 -6.91 -15.88 -15.64
C PRO A 39 -5.74 -16.79 -15.26
N GLU A 40 -5.13 -17.47 -16.23
CA GLU A 40 -3.95 -18.32 -16.07
C GLU A 40 -2.68 -17.54 -15.71
N LYS A 41 -2.65 -16.24 -15.98
CA LYS A 41 -1.55 -15.35 -15.60
C LYS A 41 -1.75 -14.66 -14.24
N LEU A 42 -2.92 -14.84 -13.62
CA LEU A 42 -3.17 -14.30 -12.31
C LEU A 42 -2.33 -15.05 -11.26
N GLN A 43 -1.53 -14.32 -10.50
CA GLN A 43 -0.70 -14.89 -9.45
C GLN A 43 -1.14 -14.36 -8.09
N LEU A 44 -1.11 -15.25 -7.09
CA LEU A 44 -1.26 -14.89 -5.68
C LEU A 44 0.05 -15.23 -4.97
N ILE A 45 0.68 -14.24 -4.38
CA ILE A 45 1.87 -14.42 -3.55
C ILE A 45 1.62 -13.93 -2.13
N LEU A 46 2.33 -14.51 -1.17
CA LEU A 46 2.43 -14.00 0.21
C LEU A 46 3.75 -13.27 0.34
N HIS A 47 3.69 -11.94 0.36
CA HIS A 47 4.87 -11.09 0.42
C HIS A 47 5.20 -10.70 1.85
N GLN A 48 6.49 -10.89 2.24
CA GLN A 48 7.02 -10.42 3.51
C GLN A 48 7.37 -8.93 3.41
N SER A 49 6.45 -8.08 3.84
CA SER A 49 6.69 -6.62 3.92
C SER A 49 7.29 -6.23 5.27
N LEU A 50 7.75 -4.98 5.39
CA LEU A 50 8.18 -4.41 6.67
C LEU A 50 7.06 -4.38 7.74
N ALA A 51 5.81 -4.44 7.31
CA ALA A 51 4.64 -4.48 8.19
C ALA A 51 4.12 -5.90 8.46
N GLY A 52 4.84 -6.94 8.03
CA GLY A 52 4.45 -8.35 8.10
C GLY A 52 3.94 -8.89 6.77
N ILE A 53 3.47 -10.13 6.79
CA ILE A 53 3.01 -10.82 5.58
C ILE A 53 1.73 -10.19 5.06
N ILE A 54 1.69 -9.90 3.75
CA ILE A 54 0.53 -9.40 3.05
C ILE A 54 0.30 -10.21 1.76
N PRO A 55 -0.94 -10.66 1.46
CA PRO A 55 -1.26 -11.27 0.18
C PRO A 55 -1.20 -10.23 -0.95
N VAL A 56 -0.68 -10.62 -2.10
CA VAL A 56 -0.57 -9.77 -3.29
C VAL A 56 -1.10 -10.53 -4.49
N LEU A 57 -2.06 -9.95 -5.19
CA LEU A 57 -2.58 -10.41 -6.48
C LEU A 57 -1.86 -9.67 -7.60
N ILE A 58 -1.21 -10.40 -8.49
CA ILE A 58 -0.51 -9.83 -9.66
C ILE A 58 -1.27 -10.26 -10.91
N THR A 59 -1.68 -9.30 -11.73
CA THR A 59 -2.37 -9.55 -12.99
C THR A 59 -1.39 -9.57 -14.14
N GLY A 60 -1.60 -10.46 -15.12
CA GLY A 60 -0.75 -10.59 -16.30
C GLY A 60 -1.14 -9.64 -17.44
N ASN A 61 -2.12 -8.77 -17.24
CA ASN A 61 -2.48 -7.73 -18.20
C ASN A 61 -3.32 -6.61 -17.56
N ARG A 62 -3.36 -5.48 -18.25
CA ARG A 62 -4.06 -4.27 -17.78
C ARG A 62 -5.56 -4.47 -17.62
N GLN A 63 -6.22 -5.18 -18.53
CA GLN A 63 -7.68 -5.33 -18.49
C GLN A 63 -8.13 -6.13 -17.28
N ASP A 64 -7.40 -7.17 -16.92
CA ASP A 64 -7.68 -7.98 -15.72
C ASP A 64 -7.45 -7.17 -14.44
N PHE A 65 -6.41 -6.31 -14.41
CA PHE A 65 -6.22 -5.37 -13.32
C PHE A 65 -7.45 -4.44 -13.17
N VAL A 66 -7.90 -3.84 -14.28
CA VAL A 66 -9.08 -2.96 -14.28
C VAL A 66 -10.31 -3.71 -13.78
N SER A 67 -10.56 -4.93 -14.27
CA SER A 67 -11.69 -5.76 -13.84
C SER A 67 -11.65 -6.08 -12.35
N LEU A 68 -10.47 -6.40 -11.81
CA LEU A 68 -10.30 -6.65 -10.38
C LEU A 68 -10.54 -5.40 -9.53
N VAL A 69 -10.02 -4.26 -9.96
CA VAL A 69 -10.23 -2.97 -9.26
C VAL A 69 -11.72 -2.59 -9.30
N GLN A 70 -12.37 -2.72 -10.45
CA GLN A 70 -13.81 -2.46 -10.55
C GLN A 70 -14.62 -3.39 -9.64
N ALA A 71 -14.27 -4.68 -9.59
CA ALA A 71 -14.96 -5.62 -8.71
C ALA A 71 -14.78 -5.31 -7.22
N LEU A 72 -13.56 -4.99 -6.79
CA LEU A 72 -13.20 -4.90 -5.38
C LEU A 72 -13.33 -3.50 -4.77
N ILE A 73 -13.15 -2.45 -5.58
CA ILE A 73 -13.22 -1.05 -5.13
C ILE A 73 -14.48 -0.36 -5.62
N LYS A 74 -14.88 -0.65 -6.86
CA LYS A 74 -16.03 0.02 -7.50
C LYS A 74 -17.33 -0.79 -7.40
N ARG A 75 -17.38 -1.81 -6.54
CA ARG A 75 -18.57 -2.64 -6.27
C ARG A 75 -19.14 -3.27 -7.55
N ASN A 76 -18.28 -3.78 -8.42
CA ASN A 76 -18.63 -4.33 -9.73
C ASN A 76 -19.31 -3.34 -10.71
N GLU A 77 -19.23 -2.02 -10.43
CA GLU A 77 -19.67 -1.00 -11.38
C GLU A 77 -18.59 -0.73 -12.44
N PRO A 78 -18.95 -0.50 -13.74
CA PRO A 78 -18.02 -0.26 -14.84
C PRO A 78 -17.45 1.17 -14.83
N GLN A 79 -16.92 1.59 -13.69
CA GLN A 79 -16.30 2.92 -13.54
C GLN A 79 -14.91 2.93 -14.15
N PRO A 80 -14.51 4.04 -14.80
CA PRO A 80 -13.19 4.15 -15.38
C PRO A 80 -12.09 4.09 -14.32
N ILE A 81 -11.00 3.38 -14.65
CA ILE A 81 -9.81 3.29 -13.81
C ILE A 81 -8.67 4.02 -14.55
N PRO A 82 -8.05 5.03 -13.93
CA PRO A 82 -6.98 5.81 -14.57
C PRO A 82 -5.83 4.94 -15.08
N ASN A 83 -5.28 5.25 -16.24
CA ASN A 83 -4.15 4.49 -16.80
C ASN A 83 -2.90 4.54 -15.91
N SER A 84 -2.72 5.61 -15.16
CA SER A 84 -1.63 5.76 -14.19
C SER A 84 -1.76 4.88 -12.95
N MET A 85 -2.98 4.36 -12.66
CA MET A 85 -3.19 3.45 -11.54
C MET A 85 -2.70 2.06 -11.93
N GLY A 86 -1.58 1.63 -11.38
CA GLY A 86 -1.02 0.29 -11.58
C GLY A 86 -1.09 -0.60 -10.35
N ALA A 87 -1.55 -0.07 -9.22
CA ALA A 87 -1.67 -0.81 -7.97
C ALA A 87 -2.79 -0.25 -7.09
N CYS A 88 -3.23 -1.02 -6.13
CA CYS A 88 -4.09 -0.55 -5.05
C CYS A 88 -4.10 -1.50 -3.86
N ILE A 89 -4.28 -0.94 -2.67
CA ILE A 89 -4.48 -1.69 -1.42
C ILE A 89 -5.98 -1.89 -1.19
N ILE A 90 -6.41 -3.13 -1.09
CA ILE A 90 -7.75 -3.50 -0.64
C ILE A 90 -7.70 -3.64 0.88
N SER A 91 -8.42 -2.79 1.60
CA SER A 91 -8.39 -2.76 3.08
C SER A 91 -9.73 -3.05 3.75
N GLY A 92 -10.75 -3.42 3.00
CA GLY A 92 -12.10 -3.60 3.53
C GLY A 92 -12.86 -4.76 2.89
N PHE A 93 -12.16 -5.80 2.44
CA PHE A 93 -12.80 -6.97 1.88
C PHE A 93 -13.40 -7.84 3.00
N ASN A 94 -14.74 -7.88 3.10
CA ASN A 94 -15.43 -8.70 4.09
C ASN A 94 -15.27 -10.19 3.75
N ASN A 95 -14.55 -10.91 4.58
CA ASN A 95 -14.38 -12.35 4.47
C ASN A 95 -15.50 -13.04 5.25
N TRP A 96 -16.56 -13.40 4.54
CA TRP A 96 -17.74 -14.05 5.14
C TRP A 96 -17.43 -15.46 5.65
N ASP A 97 -16.38 -16.13 5.16
CA ASP A 97 -15.96 -17.41 5.71
C ASP A 97 -15.43 -17.26 7.13
N ARG A 98 -14.64 -16.20 7.41
CA ARG A 98 -14.21 -15.89 8.78
C ARG A 98 -15.40 -15.58 9.69
N ILE A 99 -16.38 -14.85 9.22
CA ILE A 99 -17.59 -14.57 10.00
C ILE A 99 -18.34 -15.88 10.30
N ARG A 100 -18.45 -16.78 9.32
CA ARG A 100 -19.08 -18.10 9.53
C ARG A 100 -18.30 -18.96 10.54
N GLN A 101 -16.98 -19.01 10.42
CA GLN A 101 -16.12 -19.73 11.38
C GLN A 101 -16.21 -19.13 12.79
N TYR A 102 -16.22 -17.79 12.89
CA TYR A 102 -16.40 -17.11 14.17
C TYR A 102 -17.75 -17.49 14.80
N ARG A 103 -18.85 -17.45 14.03
CA ARG A 103 -20.18 -17.84 14.50
C ARG A 103 -20.23 -19.30 14.98
N GLN A 104 -19.60 -20.21 14.25
CA GLN A 104 -19.53 -21.62 14.65
C GLN A 104 -18.80 -21.81 15.98
N LYS A 105 -17.63 -21.19 16.13
CA LYS A 105 -16.83 -21.26 17.37
C LYS A 105 -17.60 -20.63 18.54
N TRP A 106 -18.13 -19.44 18.36
CA TRP A 106 -18.91 -18.75 19.38
C TRP A 106 -20.17 -19.54 19.78
N GLY A 107 -20.88 -20.12 18.82
CA GLY A 107 -22.04 -20.97 19.08
C GLY A 107 -21.71 -22.23 19.86
N ALA A 108 -20.56 -22.85 19.60
CA ALA A 108 -20.10 -24.01 20.36
C ALA A 108 -19.77 -23.67 21.84
N GLU A 109 -19.33 -22.45 22.11
CA GLU A 109 -19.02 -21.96 23.47
C GLU A 109 -20.29 -21.44 24.22
N ASN A 110 -21.39 -21.14 23.50
CA ASN A 110 -22.60 -20.47 24.04
C ASN A 110 -23.88 -21.25 23.73
N PHE A 111 -23.92 -22.55 24.01
CA PHE A 111 -24.97 -23.50 23.60
C PHE A 111 -26.42 -23.10 23.92
N ALA A 112 -26.68 -22.38 25.01
CA ALA A 112 -28.03 -22.27 25.57
C ALA A 112 -28.96 -21.28 24.85
N ASN A 113 -28.48 -20.39 23.97
CA ASN A 113 -29.31 -19.40 23.23
C ASN A 113 -28.58 -18.81 22.01
N SER A 114 -27.85 -19.64 21.26
CA SER A 114 -26.92 -19.18 20.21
C SER A 114 -27.59 -18.36 19.10
N GLU A 115 -28.81 -18.71 18.67
CA GLU A 115 -29.49 -17.98 17.60
C GLU A 115 -30.04 -16.61 18.04
N ILE A 116 -30.60 -16.52 19.24
CA ILE A 116 -31.16 -15.27 19.78
C ILE A 116 -30.04 -14.27 20.10
N ASN A 117 -28.91 -14.74 20.59
CA ASN A 117 -27.79 -13.89 20.99
C ASN A 117 -26.84 -13.55 19.84
N TRP A 118 -26.89 -14.28 18.69
CA TRP A 118 -26.02 -14.01 17.54
C TRP A 118 -26.19 -12.61 16.96
N ALA A 119 -27.41 -12.09 16.88
CA ALA A 119 -27.64 -10.74 16.37
C ALA A 119 -26.91 -9.68 17.21
N LYS A 120 -26.90 -9.85 18.54
CA LYS A 120 -26.17 -8.96 19.46
C LYS A 120 -24.66 -9.13 19.33
N GLU A 121 -24.19 -10.37 19.28
CA GLU A 121 -22.78 -10.69 19.07
C GLU A 121 -22.26 -10.12 17.74
N PHE A 122 -23.02 -10.31 16.65
CA PHE A 122 -22.67 -9.78 15.35
C PHE A 122 -22.59 -8.24 15.33
N GLN A 123 -23.47 -7.54 16.06
CA GLN A 123 -23.36 -6.09 16.23
C GLN A 123 -22.06 -5.69 16.94
N GLY A 124 -21.64 -6.48 17.94
CA GLY A 124 -20.36 -6.30 18.61
C GLY A 124 -19.14 -6.63 17.72
N LEU A 125 -19.31 -7.51 16.73
CA LEU A 125 -18.26 -7.87 15.76
C LEU A 125 -18.04 -6.77 14.70
N ILE A 126 -19.09 -6.07 14.27
CA ILE A 126 -19.02 -5.07 13.18
C ILE A 126 -17.88 -4.03 13.38
N PRO A 127 -17.66 -3.42 14.54
CA PRO A 127 -16.56 -2.48 14.73
C PRO A 127 -15.18 -3.15 14.74
N GLN A 128 -15.10 -4.46 14.97
CA GLN A 128 -13.85 -5.23 15.06
C GLN A 128 -13.41 -5.75 13.67
N LYS A 129 -13.24 -4.82 12.73
CA LYS A 129 -12.96 -5.12 11.31
C LYS A 129 -11.76 -6.05 11.09
N GLN A 130 -10.76 -5.99 11.96
CA GLN A 130 -9.56 -6.85 11.92
C GLN A 130 -9.87 -8.35 12.06
N LEU A 131 -11.01 -8.72 12.63
CA LEU A 131 -11.41 -10.11 12.79
C LEU A 131 -12.00 -10.73 11.53
N TYR A 132 -12.55 -9.91 10.62
CA TYR A 132 -13.26 -10.43 9.46
C TYR A 132 -12.97 -9.73 8.13
N GLN A 133 -12.20 -8.63 8.12
CA GLN A 133 -11.79 -7.99 6.87
C GLN A 133 -10.38 -8.40 6.47
N ASP A 134 -10.23 -8.83 5.23
CA ASP A 134 -8.92 -9.08 4.64
C ASP A 134 -8.33 -7.81 4.04
N LYS A 135 -7.00 -7.75 4.08
CA LYS A 135 -6.18 -6.73 3.42
C LYS A 135 -5.24 -7.42 2.45
N PHE A 136 -5.18 -6.93 1.24
CA PHE A 136 -4.27 -7.43 0.22
C PHE A 136 -3.99 -6.34 -0.82
N ILE A 137 -2.93 -6.54 -1.61
CA ILE A 137 -2.54 -5.62 -2.68
C ILE A 137 -2.92 -6.23 -4.02
N ILE A 138 -3.34 -5.41 -4.97
CA ILE A 138 -3.50 -5.79 -6.38
C ILE A 138 -2.48 -5.01 -7.18
N LEU A 139 -1.69 -5.69 -8.02
CA LEU A 139 -0.68 -5.12 -8.89
C LEU A 139 -0.97 -5.44 -10.34
N SER A 140 -0.70 -4.46 -11.20
CA SER A 140 -0.55 -4.64 -12.65
C SER A 140 0.92 -4.91 -12.98
N ASP A 141 1.17 -5.68 -14.02
CA ASP A 141 2.50 -5.98 -14.57
C ASP A 141 3.03 -4.90 -15.54
N GLY A 142 2.28 -3.82 -15.76
CA GLY A 142 2.67 -2.73 -16.66
C GLY A 142 3.82 -1.85 -16.16
N ASP A 143 4.26 -0.93 -16.99
CA ASP A 143 5.33 0.03 -16.69
C ASP A 143 4.99 0.90 -15.47
N TYR A 144 5.96 1.13 -14.59
CA TYR A 144 5.75 1.95 -13.39
C TYR A 144 5.54 3.41 -13.76
N SER A 145 4.54 4.05 -13.13
CA SER A 145 4.13 5.45 -13.39
C SER A 145 3.89 5.75 -14.88
N ASN A 146 3.57 4.73 -15.68
CA ASN A 146 3.38 4.85 -17.14
C ASN A 146 4.62 5.42 -17.87
N VAL A 147 5.82 5.17 -17.34
CA VAL A 147 7.10 5.53 -17.95
C VAL A 147 7.62 4.32 -18.73
N SER A 148 7.92 4.51 -20.02
CA SER A 148 8.34 3.40 -20.87
C SER A 148 9.76 2.91 -20.58
N ALA A 149 10.06 1.65 -20.94
CA ALA A 149 11.41 1.10 -20.87
C ALA A 149 12.43 1.95 -21.65
N THR A 150 12.02 2.46 -22.80
CA THR A 150 12.84 3.35 -23.65
C THR A 150 13.20 4.64 -22.93
N ASP A 151 12.25 5.27 -22.22
CA ASP A 151 12.50 6.49 -21.46
C ASP A 151 13.45 6.23 -20.26
N MET A 152 13.44 5.00 -19.74
CA MET A 152 14.35 4.57 -18.68
C MET A 152 15.73 4.13 -19.20
N GLY A 153 15.89 3.98 -20.52
CA GLY A 153 17.11 3.46 -21.13
C GLY A 153 17.35 1.97 -20.82
N LEU A 154 16.27 1.20 -20.64
CA LEU A 154 16.33 -0.21 -20.22
C LEU A 154 15.66 -1.12 -21.23
N GLU A 155 16.04 -2.40 -21.20
CA GLU A 155 15.33 -3.45 -21.91
C GLU A 155 13.93 -3.67 -21.31
N LYS A 156 12.94 -3.96 -22.18
CA LYS A 156 11.54 -4.10 -21.79
C LYS A 156 11.33 -5.11 -20.66
N SER A 157 11.95 -6.28 -20.76
CA SER A 157 11.82 -7.34 -19.75
C SER A 157 12.43 -6.93 -18.41
N GLN A 158 13.58 -6.26 -18.44
CA GLN A 158 14.23 -5.73 -17.24
C GLN A 158 13.37 -4.65 -16.58
N TRP A 159 12.85 -3.70 -17.37
CA TRP A 159 11.99 -2.65 -16.84
C TRP A 159 10.70 -3.18 -16.25
N GLN A 160 10.10 -4.20 -16.86
CA GLN A 160 8.90 -4.85 -16.33
C GLN A 160 9.15 -5.47 -14.93
N GLN A 161 10.28 -6.15 -14.74
CA GLN A 161 10.65 -6.71 -13.43
C GLN A 161 10.89 -5.62 -12.39
N LEU A 162 11.66 -4.59 -12.74
CA LEU A 162 11.93 -3.46 -11.85
C LEU A 162 10.65 -2.70 -11.52
N SER A 163 9.77 -2.46 -12.51
CA SER A 163 8.47 -1.81 -12.34
C SER A 163 7.59 -2.57 -11.35
N LEU A 164 7.56 -3.90 -11.43
CA LEU A 164 6.80 -4.72 -10.50
C LEU A 164 7.37 -4.63 -9.08
N THR A 165 8.70 -4.69 -8.92
CA THR A 165 9.37 -4.55 -7.62
C THR A 165 9.13 -3.18 -7.01
N ILE A 166 9.30 -2.09 -7.79
CA ILE A 166 9.05 -0.73 -7.33
C ILE A 166 7.61 -0.60 -6.84
N ARG A 167 6.65 -1.05 -7.64
CA ARG A 167 5.22 -0.97 -7.33
C ARG A 167 4.86 -1.76 -6.08
N LEU A 168 5.40 -2.97 -5.94
CA LEU A 168 5.16 -3.82 -4.77
C LEU A 168 5.63 -3.14 -3.49
N GLU A 169 6.88 -2.69 -3.45
CA GLU A 169 7.47 -2.07 -2.26
C GLU A 169 6.91 -0.68 -1.97
N HIS A 170 6.49 0.06 -3.00
CA HIS A 170 5.74 1.31 -2.86
C HIS A 170 4.42 1.08 -2.11
N GLU A 171 3.61 0.15 -2.55
CA GLU A 171 2.34 -0.19 -1.87
C GLU A 171 2.55 -0.80 -0.48
N CYS A 172 3.60 -1.60 -0.32
CA CYS A 172 3.98 -2.13 1.00
C CYS A 172 4.42 -1.03 1.96
N THR A 173 5.03 0.06 1.46
CA THR A 173 5.38 1.23 2.26
C THR A 173 4.13 1.96 2.74
N HIS A 174 3.14 2.18 1.88
CA HIS A 174 1.85 2.71 2.30
C HIS A 174 1.14 1.80 3.30
N TYR A 175 1.24 0.47 3.15
CA TYR A 175 0.70 -0.47 4.12
C TYR A 175 1.42 -0.37 5.47
N PHE A 176 2.74 -0.19 5.47
CA PHE A 176 3.55 -0.01 6.67
C PHE A 176 3.19 1.28 7.41
N THR A 177 3.18 2.43 6.74
CA THR A 177 2.83 3.72 7.34
C THR A 177 1.41 3.72 7.89
N ARG A 178 0.45 3.13 7.17
CA ARG A 178 -0.93 2.98 7.63
C ARG A 178 -1.05 2.13 8.89
N ARG A 179 -0.25 1.08 9.02
CA ARG A 179 -0.26 0.24 10.23
C ARG A 179 0.35 0.96 11.44
N LEU A 180 1.39 1.74 11.25
CA LEU A 180 2.06 2.47 12.32
C LEU A 180 1.23 3.64 12.84
N PHE A 181 0.67 4.43 11.93
CA PHE A 181 0.02 5.69 12.30
C PHE A 181 -1.51 5.61 12.28
N ASN A 182 -2.07 4.44 11.98
CA ASN A 182 -3.51 4.21 11.80
C ASN A 182 -4.17 5.15 10.77
N SER A 183 -3.35 5.88 10.03
CA SER A 183 -3.71 6.85 9.01
C SER A 183 -2.68 6.81 7.88
N MET A 184 -3.11 7.08 6.68
CA MET A 184 -2.25 7.39 5.56
C MET A 184 -2.78 8.70 4.99
N GLN A 185 -1.97 9.73 5.15
CA GLN A 185 -2.27 11.03 4.55
C GLN A 185 -1.77 11.03 3.12
N ASN A 186 -2.46 10.48 2.20
CA ASN A 186 -2.11 10.38 0.79
C ASN A 186 -1.63 11.74 0.23
N ASN A 187 -0.42 12.14 0.58
CA ASN A 187 0.23 13.39 0.24
C ASN A 187 1.57 13.15 -0.46
N ILE A 188 2.18 14.21 -0.96
CA ILE A 188 3.43 14.13 -1.74
C ILE A 188 4.58 13.52 -0.93
N LEU A 189 4.66 13.78 0.38
CA LEU A 189 5.72 13.21 1.21
C LEU A 189 5.57 11.69 1.33
N ASP A 190 4.36 11.18 1.56
CA ASP A 190 4.11 9.73 1.61
C ASP A 190 4.49 9.04 0.29
N GLU A 191 4.22 9.71 -0.84
CA GLU A 191 4.60 9.21 -2.17
C GLU A 191 6.12 9.20 -2.37
N LEU A 192 6.82 10.25 -1.92
CA LEU A 192 8.28 10.29 -1.98
C LEU A 192 8.91 9.20 -1.13
N ILE A 193 8.38 8.92 0.06
CA ILE A 193 8.83 7.84 0.94
C ILE A 193 8.56 6.47 0.29
N ALA A 194 7.40 6.30 -0.32
CA ALA A 194 7.04 5.06 -0.99
C ALA A 194 7.88 4.82 -2.25
N ASP A 195 8.12 5.86 -3.06
CA ASP A 195 9.03 5.79 -4.21
C ASP A 195 10.48 5.54 -3.79
N TYR A 196 10.93 6.19 -2.71
CA TYR A 196 12.26 5.94 -2.13
C TYR A 196 12.45 4.45 -1.85
N ARG A 197 11.53 3.84 -1.10
CA ARG A 197 11.62 2.41 -0.76
C ARG A 197 11.52 1.53 -1.99
N GLY A 198 10.59 1.83 -2.90
CA GLY A 198 10.39 1.06 -4.13
C GLY A 198 11.65 1.07 -5.02
N ILE A 199 12.26 2.24 -5.23
CA ILE A 199 13.48 2.38 -6.04
C ILE A 199 14.65 1.64 -5.37
N VAL A 200 14.86 1.83 -4.07
CA VAL A 200 15.95 1.15 -3.33
C VAL A 200 15.79 -0.36 -3.40
N ALA A 201 14.59 -0.89 -3.24
CA ALA A 201 14.34 -2.33 -3.34
C ALA A 201 14.63 -2.90 -4.73
N ALA A 202 14.36 -2.13 -5.78
CA ALA A 202 14.55 -2.57 -7.15
C ALA A 202 16.00 -2.46 -7.63
N THR A 203 16.75 -1.45 -7.17
CA THR A 203 18.07 -1.11 -7.71
C THR A 203 19.22 -1.26 -6.72
N GLY A 204 18.91 -1.46 -5.42
CA GLY A 204 19.91 -1.50 -4.34
C GLY A 204 20.32 -0.12 -3.82
N TYR A 205 19.93 0.97 -4.47
CA TYR A 205 20.22 2.35 -4.06
C TYR A 205 19.13 3.30 -4.54
N TYR A 206 19.04 4.47 -3.90
CA TYR A 206 18.03 5.45 -4.33
C TYR A 206 18.51 6.27 -5.53
N ARG A 207 17.61 6.52 -6.46
CA ARG A 207 17.80 7.28 -7.69
C ARG A 207 16.80 8.43 -7.77
N ALA A 208 17.24 9.65 -7.52
CA ALA A 208 16.41 10.85 -7.63
C ALA A 208 15.92 11.08 -9.08
N ASP A 209 16.77 10.80 -10.08
CA ASP A 209 16.42 10.91 -11.50
C ASP A 209 15.22 10.01 -11.87
N TRP A 210 15.12 8.81 -11.31
CA TRP A 210 13.96 7.93 -11.50
C TRP A 210 12.72 8.48 -10.83
N CYS A 211 12.84 8.88 -9.56
CA CYS A 211 11.71 9.48 -8.83
C CYS A 211 11.16 10.72 -9.54
N LEU A 212 12.05 11.63 -9.97
CA LEU A 212 11.66 12.83 -10.71
C LEU A 212 10.98 12.51 -12.04
N ARG A 213 11.45 11.50 -12.76
CA ARG A 213 10.79 11.03 -13.99
C ARG A 213 9.40 10.45 -13.73
N PHE A 214 9.21 9.69 -12.65
CA PHE A 214 7.87 9.18 -12.28
C PHE A 214 6.90 10.32 -11.97
N LEU A 215 7.39 11.39 -11.40
CA LEU A 215 6.61 12.56 -11.03
C LEU A 215 6.43 13.56 -12.18
N GLY A 216 7.16 13.42 -13.29
CA GLY A 216 7.12 14.33 -14.44
C GLY A 216 8.04 15.56 -14.30
N LEU A 217 9.09 15.44 -13.48
CA LEU A 217 10.06 16.51 -13.18
C LEU A 217 11.46 16.27 -13.76
N GLU A 218 11.61 15.30 -14.67
CA GLU A 218 12.88 14.92 -15.27
C GLU A 218 13.56 16.07 -16.05
N SER A 219 12.78 17.04 -16.50
CA SER A 219 13.26 18.23 -17.25
C SER A 219 13.02 19.53 -16.50
N PHE A 220 12.98 19.48 -15.15
CA PHE A 220 12.75 20.69 -14.35
C PHE A 220 13.62 21.86 -14.82
N PRO A 221 13.08 23.12 -14.96
CA PRO A 221 11.77 23.59 -14.45
C PRO A 221 10.56 23.25 -15.32
N ASP A 222 10.75 22.58 -16.46
CA ASP A 222 9.65 22.16 -17.30
C ASP A 222 8.99 20.92 -16.71
N TYR A 223 7.66 20.93 -16.63
CA TYR A 223 6.86 19.84 -16.12
C TYR A 223 6.29 19.00 -17.26
N ARG A 224 6.53 17.68 -17.25
CA ARG A 224 5.93 16.78 -18.24
C ARG A 224 4.47 16.53 -17.87
N GLU A 225 3.57 16.95 -18.78
CA GLU A 225 2.14 16.68 -18.66
C GLU A 225 1.89 15.16 -18.57
N GLY A 226 0.98 14.78 -17.68
CA GLY A 226 0.73 13.36 -17.37
C GLY A 226 1.66 12.78 -16.32
N GLY A 227 2.65 13.50 -15.82
CA GLY A 227 3.46 13.11 -14.67
C GLY A 227 2.61 12.95 -13.41
N ARG A 228 2.99 12.02 -12.51
CA ARG A 228 2.16 11.66 -11.35
C ARG A 228 1.97 12.82 -10.36
N LEU A 229 2.86 13.81 -10.34
CA LEU A 229 2.77 14.95 -9.43
C LEU A 229 1.46 15.74 -9.57
N GLN A 230 0.88 15.79 -10.78
CA GLN A 230 -0.40 16.47 -11.00
C GLN A 230 -1.56 15.93 -10.14
N ASN A 231 -1.50 14.67 -9.70
CA ASN A 231 -2.53 14.04 -8.88
C ASN A 231 -2.62 14.70 -7.49
N TYR A 232 -1.59 15.45 -7.09
CA TYR A 232 -1.47 16.10 -5.77
C TYR A 232 -1.75 17.61 -5.80
N ARG A 233 -2.32 18.10 -6.89
CA ARG A 233 -2.76 19.53 -6.98
C ARG A 233 -3.94 19.85 -6.06
N GLY A 234 -4.59 18.86 -5.49
CA GLY A 234 -5.74 19.04 -4.59
C GLY A 234 -7.07 19.28 -5.31
N ASN A 235 -8.15 19.45 -4.51
CA ASN A 235 -9.48 19.79 -5.00
C ASN A 235 -10.12 20.81 -4.04
N PRO A 236 -10.29 22.08 -4.42
CA PRO A 236 -9.94 22.67 -5.72
C PRO A 236 -8.42 22.61 -6.01
N PRO A 237 -8.01 22.61 -7.29
CA PRO A 237 -6.61 22.48 -7.64
C PRO A 237 -5.82 23.74 -7.24
N LEU A 238 -4.57 23.51 -6.80
CA LEU A 238 -3.61 24.58 -6.56
C LEU A 238 -3.43 25.46 -7.82
N SER A 239 -3.20 26.74 -7.60
CA SER A 239 -2.81 27.66 -8.68
C SER A 239 -1.50 27.19 -9.33
N ASP A 240 -1.25 27.61 -10.57
CA ASP A 240 -0.02 27.25 -11.29
C ASP A 240 1.24 27.76 -10.56
N GLY A 241 1.16 28.92 -9.92
CA GLY A 241 2.26 29.43 -9.10
C GLY A 241 2.54 28.57 -7.88
N ALA A 242 1.50 28.14 -7.15
CA ALA A 242 1.65 27.24 -6.02
C ALA A 242 2.15 25.85 -6.46
N PHE A 243 1.68 25.35 -7.61
CA PHE A 243 2.15 24.08 -8.16
C PHE A 243 3.63 24.11 -8.55
N LYS A 244 4.14 25.25 -9.09
CA LYS A 244 5.58 25.44 -9.36
C LYS A 244 6.42 25.40 -8.09
N ILE A 245 5.91 25.93 -6.97
CA ILE A 245 6.59 25.84 -5.67
C ILE A 245 6.68 24.38 -5.23
N ILE A 246 5.59 23.61 -5.34
CA ILE A 246 5.58 22.18 -5.03
C ILE A 246 6.59 21.40 -5.90
N GLN A 247 6.66 21.71 -7.20
CA GLN A 247 7.63 21.10 -8.11
C GLN A 247 9.07 21.33 -7.64
N ALA A 248 9.40 22.55 -7.23
CA ALA A 248 10.74 22.89 -6.72
C ALA A 248 11.06 22.17 -5.39
N LEU A 249 10.10 22.11 -4.46
CA LEU A 249 10.24 21.41 -3.20
C LEU A 249 10.45 19.90 -3.42
N VAL A 250 9.65 19.29 -4.27
CA VAL A 250 9.74 17.85 -4.59
C VAL A 250 11.09 17.51 -5.23
N LYS A 251 11.56 18.38 -6.16
CA LYS A 251 12.89 18.19 -6.75
C LYS A 251 13.99 18.22 -5.70
N ALA A 252 14.01 19.26 -4.86
CA ALA A 252 15.01 19.40 -3.81
C ALA A 252 14.95 18.24 -2.81
N ALA A 253 13.74 17.82 -2.41
CA ALA A 253 13.52 16.69 -1.51
C ALA A 253 14.07 15.37 -2.10
N ALA A 254 13.80 15.09 -3.38
CA ALA A 254 14.33 13.89 -4.04
C ALA A 254 15.87 13.90 -4.11
N GLU A 255 16.46 15.04 -4.42
CA GLU A 255 17.93 15.19 -4.47
C GLU A 255 18.57 15.05 -3.09
N ASN A 256 17.97 15.63 -2.05
CA ASN A 256 18.41 15.49 -0.67
C ASN A 256 18.34 14.03 -0.17
N LEU A 257 17.24 13.32 -0.51
CA LEU A 257 17.14 11.87 -0.23
C LEU A 257 18.26 11.08 -0.90
N GLN A 258 18.66 11.43 -2.13
CA GLN A 258 19.77 10.77 -2.80
C GLN A 258 21.10 11.05 -2.11
N CYS A 259 21.35 12.30 -1.74
CA CYS A 259 22.56 12.68 -0.98
C CYS A 259 22.63 11.93 0.34
N PHE A 260 21.55 11.90 1.11
CA PHE A 260 21.48 11.17 2.37
C PHE A 260 21.70 9.67 2.16
N HIS A 261 21.02 9.07 1.18
CA HIS A 261 21.16 7.64 0.90
C HIS A 261 22.60 7.27 0.52
N ALA A 262 23.26 8.09 -0.30
CA ALA A 262 24.67 7.86 -0.70
C ALA A 262 25.63 7.96 0.50
N GLU A 263 25.42 8.93 1.39
CA GLU A 263 26.24 9.13 2.59
C GLU A 263 26.09 7.98 3.59
N TYR A 264 24.88 7.44 3.74
CA TYR A 264 24.56 6.40 4.73
C TYR A 264 24.37 5.01 4.13
N ALA A 265 24.71 4.79 2.87
CA ALA A 265 24.45 3.56 2.11
C ALA A 265 24.85 2.29 2.88
N THR A 266 26.05 2.27 3.50
CA THR A 266 26.54 1.11 4.25
C THR A 266 25.66 0.75 5.45
N LYS A 267 25.11 1.74 6.16
CA LYS A 267 24.18 1.51 7.28
C LYS A 267 22.80 1.06 6.79
N LEU A 268 22.34 1.62 5.67
CA LEU A 268 21.02 1.37 5.12
C LEU A 268 20.88 -0.02 4.45
N THR A 269 21.98 -0.77 4.28
CA THR A 269 21.91 -2.18 3.86
C THR A 269 21.41 -3.10 4.98
N ASP A 270 21.51 -2.69 6.25
CA ASP A 270 20.95 -3.45 7.37
C ASP A 270 19.39 -3.42 7.30
N THR A 271 18.80 -4.61 7.19
CA THR A 271 17.36 -4.78 7.10
C THR A 271 16.60 -4.29 8.34
N ASN A 272 17.28 -4.23 9.51
CA ASN A 272 16.69 -3.69 10.73
C ASN A 272 16.61 -2.16 10.74
N ILE A 273 17.46 -1.49 9.96
CA ILE A 273 17.49 -0.03 9.85
C ILE A 273 16.44 0.48 8.84
N GLN A 274 16.07 -0.32 7.85
CA GLN A 274 15.13 0.11 6.82
C GLN A 274 13.77 0.58 7.38
N PRO A 275 13.10 -0.13 8.31
CA PRO A 275 11.86 0.37 8.92
C PRO A 275 12.08 1.70 9.67
N LEU A 276 13.21 1.82 10.39
CA LEU A 276 13.53 3.03 11.16
C LEU A 276 13.81 4.22 10.24
N MET A 277 14.43 3.98 9.09
CA MET A 277 14.64 5.00 8.06
C MET A 277 13.30 5.50 7.51
N LEU A 278 12.37 4.62 7.14
CA LEU A 278 11.05 5.03 6.69
C LEU A 278 10.30 5.80 7.80
N MET A 279 10.38 5.35 9.05
CA MET A 279 9.81 6.08 10.18
C MET A 279 10.44 7.47 10.34
N ALA A 280 11.76 7.59 10.27
CA ALA A 280 12.46 8.87 10.37
C ALA A 280 11.95 9.87 9.32
N LEU A 281 11.76 9.41 8.08
CA LEU A 281 11.23 10.24 7.00
C LEU A 281 9.79 10.72 7.26
N THR A 282 8.96 9.95 7.96
CA THR A 282 7.58 10.35 8.25
C THR A 282 7.48 11.47 9.31
N TYR A 283 8.55 11.78 10.02
CA TYR A 283 8.59 12.90 10.97
C TYR A 283 8.90 14.25 10.30
N LEU A 284 9.35 14.24 9.06
CA LEU A 284 9.65 15.47 8.32
C LEU A 284 8.40 16.03 7.64
N THR A 285 8.43 17.33 7.38
CA THR A 285 7.59 17.98 6.37
C THR A 285 8.29 17.93 5.00
N LEU A 286 7.55 18.22 3.92
CA LEU A 286 8.14 18.32 2.60
C LEU A 286 9.20 19.45 2.53
N GLU A 287 8.93 20.56 3.21
CA GLU A 287 9.83 21.72 3.28
C GLU A 287 11.13 21.38 4.03
N GLU A 288 11.06 20.65 5.14
CA GLU A 288 12.24 20.18 5.87
C GLU A 288 13.06 19.22 5.01
N LEU A 289 12.41 18.28 4.31
CA LEU A 289 13.09 17.36 3.40
C LEU A 289 13.73 18.08 2.19
N ALA A 290 13.13 19.19 1.74
CA ALA A 290 13.67 20.04 0.67
C ALA A 290 14.72 21.04 1.14
N SER A 291 14.93 21.20 2.44
CA SER A 291 15.84 22.19 3.01
C SER A 291 17.32 21.76 2.90
N LYS A 292 18.23 22.70 3.13
CA LYS A 292 19.68 22.41 3.19
C LYS A 292 20.06 21.56 4.39
N GLU A 293 19.25 21.57 5.42
CA GLU A 293 19.41 20.85 6.69
C GLU A 293 18.82 19.43 6.63
N ALA A 294 18.23 19.01 5.51
CA ALA A 294 17.52 17.73 5.39
C ALA A 294 18.35 16.54 5.92
N ASN A 295 19.62 16.42 5.51
CA ASN A 295 20.48 15.31 5.96
C ASN A 295 20.63 15.27 7.48
N SER A 296 20.83 16.42 8.13
CA SER A 296 20.99 16.49 9.59
C SER A 296 19.68 16.18 10.31
N ILE A 297 18.53 16.62 9.77
CA ILE A 297 17.21 16.34 10.34
C ILE A 297 16.88 14.84 10.24
N ILE A 298 17.07 14.23 9.08
CA ILE A 298 16.89 12.78 8.89
C ILE A 298 17.76 12.00 9.86
N GLN A 299 19.07 12.36 9.96
CA GLN A 299 20.00 11.69 10.86
C GLN A 299 19.57 11.80 12.33
N GLN A 300 19.13 12.96 12.79
CA GLN A 300 18.67 13.18 14.15
C GLN A 300 17.46 12.27 14.49
N HIS A 301 16.48 12.18 13.58
CA HIS A 301 15.33 11.30 13.78
C HIS A 301 15.74 9.84 13.79
N LEU A 302 16.60 9.43 12.87
CA LEU A 302 17.09 8.05 12.79
C LEU A 302 17.87 7.65 14.04
N ASP A 303 18.78 8.51 14.54
CA ASP A 303 19.55 8.26 15.74
C ASP A 303 18.66 8.18 16.98
N THR A 304 17.61 8.98 17.04
CA THR A 304 16.62 8.93 18.12
C THR A 304 15.87 7.59 18.13
N LEU A 305 15.41 7.14 16.96
CA LEU A 305 14.73 5.86 16.81
C LEU A 305 15.64 4.67 17.14
N LEU A 306 16.90 4.71 16.72
CA LEU A 306 17.90 3.68 17.03
C LEU A 306 18.14 3.57 18.54
N LYS A 307 18.29 4.70 19.25
CA LYS A 307 18.46 4.70 20.72
C LYS A 307 17.24 4.11 21.43
N THR A 308 16.03 4.48 21.00
CA THR A 308 14.79 3.98 21.60
C THR A 308 14.65 2.47 21.40
N SER A 309 14.93 1.97 20.19
CA SER A 309 14.87 0.54 19.88
C SER A 309 15.90 -0.29 20.69
N CYS A 310 17.08 0.23 20.92
CA CYS A 310 18.09 -0.43 21.76
C CYS A 310 17.64 -0.54 23.22
N VAL A 311 17.03 0.51 23.78
CA VAL A 311 16.56 0.52 25.18
C VAL A 311 15.40 -0.47 25.38
N GLU A 312 14.44 -0.53 24.46
CA GLU A 312 13.34 -1.49 24.53
C GLU A 312 13.81 -2.94 24.44
N THR A 313 14.79 -3.23 23.58
CA THR A 313 15.40 -4.56 23.46
C THR A 313 16.10 -4.97 24.76
N GLN A 314 16.86 -4.09 25.38
CA GLN A 314 17.53 -4.34 26.65
C GLN A 314 16.53 -4.58 27.81
N ASN A 315 15.45 -3.78 27.86
CA ASN A 315 14.40 -3.98 28.84
C ASN A 315 13.66 -5.31 28.66
N PHE A 316 13.44 -5.72 27.42
CA PHE A 316 12.79 -7.00 27.13
C PHE A 316 13.66 -8.21 27.52
N VAL A 317 14.96 -8.16 27.26
CA VAL A 317 15.94 -9.20 27.66
C VAL A 317 16.02 -9.28 29.19
N SER A 318 16.12 -8.15 29.89
CA SER A 318 16.18 -8.12 31.35
C SER A 318 14.89 -8.65 32.02
N LEU A 319 13.72 -8.40 31.41
CA LEU A 319 12.44 -8.97 31.88
C LEU A 319 12.33 -10.48 31.64
N GLN A 320 12.93 -11.02 30.58
CA GLN A 320 12.98 -12.47 30.36
C GLN A 320 13.95 -13.15 31.33
N GLU A 321 15.13 -12.57 31.56
CA GLU A 321 16.11 -13.11 32.52
C GLU A 321 15.55 -13.10 33.94
N SER A 322 14.83 -12.05 34.36
CA SER A 322 14.19 -11.99 35.67
C SER A 322 13.06 -13.03 35.84
N LYS A 323 12.33 -13.38 34.78
CA LYS A 323 11.32 -14.45 34.81
C LYS A 323 11.93 -15.84 34.92
N ILE A 324 13.09 -16.06 34.29
CA ILE A 324 13.82 -17.35 34.34
C ILE A 324 14.48 -17.54 35.73
N SER A 325 14.97 -16.48 36.35
CA SER A 325 15.58 -16.55 37.70
C SER A 325 14.56 -16.76 38.80
N ASN A 326 13.29 -16.33 38.62
CA ASN A 326 12.19 -16.53 39.59
C ASN A 326 11.47 -17.90 39.42
N SER A 327 11.84 -18.69 38.42
CA SER A 327 11.28 -20.03 38.18
C SER A 327 12.22 -21.17 38.58
N LYS A 328 13.32 -20.87 39.24
CA LYS A 328 14.20 -21.82 39.93
C LYS A 328 14.05 -21.71 41.45
#